data_569075ae7badb8146f36c619037d7684
#
_entry.id   569075ae7badb8146f36c619037d7684
#
_cell.length_a   1.000
_cell.length_b   1.000
_cell.length_c   1.000
_cell.angle_alpha   90.00
_cell.angle_beta   90.00
_cell.angle_gamma   90.00
#
_symmetry.space_group_name_H-M   'P 1'
#
loop_
_entity.id
_entity.type
_entity.pdbx_description
1 polymer ?
#
loop_
_entity_poly.entity_id
_entity_poly.type
_entity_poly.pdbx_seq_one_letter_code
_entity_poly.pdbx_strand_id
1 'polypeptide(L)'
;MTILQDPTIANDSIAEAPRPGSSVECIERTMTTWDGAELFYRAWLPPVPAQKALLLFHRGHEHSGRFIEIVRELGLEDVAVFAWDQRGHGRSPGERGWAASFSDVVRDIDTFARHISTEHGIPLDNSIVLGHSVAAIAVAAWVHDYAPPIRAMVLATPALRVKLYVPLAVPGLRMLSLAKKKVFISSYVKAGMLTHDAAQAAAYAADPLISRQIAVNILLDLHDTSTRLLADAGAIHTPTLVLTAGSDWVVKNGPPGKFFERLSSPVKKLIHYPGFHHAIFHEADRARPIADVRQFIRERFDSAAPRVSLLKADREGFTKTEHDRLQKPLPFYCPYGLNFRGQKIFLQTMGRLSEGVRIGWETGFDSGASLDHVYQNHPRGITLLGKLIDRFYLSAIGWRGIRQRKVHLQQMLRETIARVRAQGRPVNMLDIAAGPGRYLLEVLRDTKGDDIHAILRDHNKPALEIGREMAGKMGVTSAVFEHGDAFDAKSLATIKPPPSIAIVSGLYELFPSNDRVRASLGGLAEALADGGYLIYTNQPWHPQVEMIARVLRNRDGNPWIMRRRTQAEMDELVSAAGFTKLGMLIDRWGIFTVSVARMDPRTNRGRAD
;
A
#
# COMPACT_ATOMS: atom_id res chain seq x y z
N MET A 1 -40.26 -63.99 14.84
CA MET A 1 -40.29 -63.69 16.29
C MET A 1 -39.60 -62.37 16.51
N THR A 2 -40.39 -61.47 16.82
CA THR A 2 -40.35 -60.24 17.58
C THR A 2 -39.59 -59.05 16.96
N ILE A 3 -40.40 -58.17 16.40
CA ILE A 3 -40.20 -56.76 16.08
C ILE A 3 -40.02 -55.99 17.39
N LEU A 4 -39.04 -55.12 17.49
CA LEU A 4 -39.05 -53.99 18.39
C LEU A 4 -38.88 -52.70 17.58
N GLN A 5 -39.95 -51.89 17.66
CA GLN A 5 -40.04 -50.55 17.10
C GLN A 5 -39.22 -49.57 17.93
N ASP A 6 -38.59 -48.68 17.22
CA ASP A 6 -37.94 -47.45 17.67
C ASP A 6 -38.98 -46.33 17.79
N PRO A 7 -38.97 -45.51 18.81
CA PRO A 7 -39.65 -44.23 18.77
C PRO A 7 -38.70 -43.06 19.09
N THR A 8 -38.99 -41.98 18.47
CA THR A 8 -38.61 -40.58 18.78
C THR A 8 -37.58 -39.97 17.87
N ILE A 9 -38.10 -39.48 16.77
CA ILE A 9 -37.54 -38.32 16.07
C ILE A 9 -37.92 -37.10 16.88
N ALA A 10 -36.94 -36.49 17.52
CA ALA A 10 -37.09 -35.20 18.16
C ALA A 10 -37.20 -34.10 17.07
N ASN A 11 -38.22 -33.30 17.21
CA ASN A 11 -38.48 -32.07 16.46
C ASN A 11 -37.29 -31.15 16.53
N ASP A 12 -36.53 -31.05 15.44
CA ASP A 12 -35.61 -29.93 15.25
C ASP A 12 -36.41 -28.66 14.98
N SER A 13 -36.24 -27.74 15.89
CA SER A 13 -36.81 -26.41 15.89
C SER A 13 -36.53 -25.72 14.55
N ILE A 14 -37.58 -25.42 13.82
CA ILE A 14 -37.60 -24.47 12.72
C ILE A 14 -37.00 -23.17 13.27
N ALA A 15 -35.85 -22.80 12.78
CA ALA A 15 -35.24 -21.53 13.09
C ALA A 15 -36.23 -20.41 12.72
N GLU A 16 -36.71 -19.71 13.72
CA GLU A 16 -37.61 -18.59 13.61
C GLU A 16 -37.03 -17.56 12.62
N ALA A 17 -37.76 -17.22 11.58
CA ALA A 17 -37.40 -16.14 10.67
C ALA A 17 -37.16 -14.86 11.48
N PRO A 18 -36.12 -14.09 11.21
CA PRO A 18 -35.81 -12.90 11.99
C PRO A 18 -36.99 -11.94 11.94
N ARG A 19 -37.46 -11.51 13.12
CA ARG A 19 -38.49 -10.49 13.28
C ARG A 19 -38.08 -9.24 12.50
N PRO A 20 -38.99 -8.47 11.90
CA PRO A 20 -38.65 -7.19 11.27
C PRO A 20 -38.23 -6.23 12.38
N GLY A 21 -36.91 -6.22 12.67
CA GLY A 21 -36.26 -5.26 13.54
C GLY A 21 -36.22 -3.89 12.89
N SER A 22 -36.26 -2.84 13.66
CA SER A 22 -36.21 -1.43 13.30
C SER A 22 -35.31 -1.19 12.09
N SER A 23 -35.88 -0.68 11.00
CA SER A 23 -35.12 -0.31 9.79
C SER A 23 -34.13 0.81 10.14
N VAL A 24 -32.87 0.47 10.33
CA VAL A 24 -31.81 1.48 10.46
C VAL A 24 -31.85 2.33 9.19
N GLU A 25 -32.13 3.64 9.36
CA GLU A 25 -32.27 4.58 8.25
C GLU A 25 -30.95 4.71 7.47
N CYS A 26 -31.05 4.66 6.15
CA CYS A 26 -29.91 4.89 5.27
C CYS A 26 -29.68 6.39 5.10
N ILE A 27 -28.59 6.90 5.63
CA ILE A 27 -28.20 8.32 5.53
C ILE A 27 -27.21 8.49 4.39
N GLU A 28 -27.42 9.50 3.56
CA GLU A 28 -26.54 9.87 2.45
C GLU A 28 -25.60 11.00 2.84
N ARG A 29 -24.33 10.88 2.48
CA ARG A 29 -23.25 11.82 2.85
C ARG A 29 -22.24 11.96 1.71
N THR A 30 -21.39 12.96 1.82
CA THR A 30 -20.19 13.13 1.00
C THR A 30 -18.96 13.29 1.89
N MET A 31 -17.80 13.02 1.31
CA MET A 31 -16.50 13.32 1.92
C MET A 31 -15.56 13.91 0.90
N THR A 32 -14.68 14.81 1.33
CA THR A 32 -13.61 15.38 0.49
C THR A 32 -12.39 14.46 0.52
N THR A 33 -11.90 14.08 -0.66
CA THR A 33 -10.68 13.27 -0.81
C THR A 33 -9.42 14.13 -0.72
N TRP A 34 -8.28 13.46 -0.74
CA TRP A 34 -6.94 14.05 -0.71
C TRP A 34 -6.64 15.02 -1.89
N ASP A 35 -7.35 14.90 -3.00
CA ASP A 35 -7.24 15.77 -4.20
C ASP A 35 -8.43 16.73 -4.38
N GLY A 36 -9.30 16.83 -3.35
CA GLY A 36 -10.45 17.72 -3.34
C GLY A 36 -11.70 17.18 -4.03
N ALA A 37 -11.73 15.94 -4.48
CA ALA A 37 -12.94 15.34 -5.04
C ALA A 37 -13.94 14.98 -3.93
N GLU A 38 -15.23 15.27 -4.15
CA GLU A 38 -16.32 14.97 -3.23
C GLU A 38 -16.89 13.58 -3.52
N LEU A 39 -16.50 12.55 -2.75
CA LEU A 39 -17.05 11.21 -2.92
C LEU A 39 -18.33 11.02 -2.10
N PHE A 40 -19.31 10.39 -2.73
CA PHE A 40 -20.57 10.03 -2.11
C PHE A 40 -20.45 8.73 -1.32
N TYR A 41 -21.14 8.63 -0.19
CA TYR A 41 -21.29 7.39 0.58
C TYR A 41 -22.65 7.30 1.28
N ARG A 42 -23.03 6.08 1.62
CA ARG A 42 -24.20 5.74 2.47
C ARG A 42 -23.74 5.27 3.83
N ALA A 43 -24.49 5.65 4.87
CA ALA A 43 -24.25 5.26 6.24
C ALA A 43 -25.53 4.66 6.84
N TRP A 44 -25.37 3.59 7.58
CA TRP A 44 -26.39 2.98 8.43
C TRP A 44 -25.87 2.99 9.85
N LEU A 45 -26.43 3.88 10.68
CA LEU A 45 -25.95 4.10 12.04
C LEU A 45 -26.91 3.45 13.04
N PRO A 46 -26.41 2.68 14.01
CA PRO A 46 -27.23 2.15 15.08
C PRO A 46 -27.81 3.29 15.95
N PRO A 47 -28.90 3.03 16.69
CA PRO A 47 -29.53 4.04 17.56
C PRO A 47 -28.60 4.56 18.68
N VAL A 48 -27.64 3.76 19.08
CA VAL A 48 -26.61 4.09 20.09
C VAL A 48 -25.27 4.35 19.37
N PRO A 49 -24.45 5.30 19.82
CA PRO A 49 -23.14 5.56 19.21
C PRO A 49 -22.32 4.29 19.04
N ALA A 50 -22.01 3.93 17.80
CA ALA A 50 -21.31 2.70 17.47
C ALA A 50 -19.83 2.77 17.89
N GLN A 51 -19.32 1.67 18.43
CA GLN A 51 -17.90 1.46 18.69
C GLN A 51 -17.22 0.60 17.61
N LYS A 52 -18.00 0.08 16.66
CA LYS A 52 -17.58 -0.85 15.62
C LYS A 52 -18.03 -0.34 14.26
N ALA A 53 -17.19 -0.50 13.23
CA ALA A 53 -17.53 -0.10 11.86
C ALA A 53 -17.32 -1.24 10.86
N LEU A 54 -18.20 -1.29 9.85
CA LEU A 54 -18.06 -2.11 8.65
C LEU A 54 -18.02 -1.19 7.43
N LEU A 55 -16.90 -1.21 6.69
CA LEU A 55 -16.73 -0.42 5.47
C LEU A 55 -16.92 -1.32 4.26
N LEU A 56 -17.82 -0.97 3.35
CA LEU A 56 -18.21 -1.75 2.18
C LEU A 56 -17.74 -1.06 0.89
N PHE A 57 -17.05 -1.82 0.04
CA PHE A 57 -16.49 -1.38 -1.23
C PHE A 57 -17.07 -2.21 -2.37
N HIS A 58 -17.82 -1.55 -3.27
CA HIS A 58 -18.60 -2.22 -4.32
C HIS A 58 -17.74 -2.79 -5.46
N ARG A 59 -18.30 -3.74 -6.23
CA ARG A 59 -17.69 -4.28 -7.44
C ARG A 59 -17.45 -3.19 -8.49
N GLY A 60 -16.57 -3.49 -9.44
CA GLY A 60 -16.47 -2.67 -10.65
C GLY A 60 -17.84 -2.45 -11.31
N HIS A 61 -18.05 -1.26 -11.89
CA HIS A 61 -19.27 -0.77 -12.52
C HIS A 61 -20.43 -0.41 -11.59
N GLU A 62 -20.45 -0.82 -10.34
CA GLU A 62 -21.55 -0.65 -9.38
C GLU A 62 -21.41 0.61 -8.51
N HIS A 63 -22.20 0.65 -7.45
CA HIS A 63 -22.28 1.74 -6.49
C HIS A 63 -22.83 1.24 -5.14
N SER A 64 -22.78 2.07 -4.10
CA SER A 64 -23.20 1.76 -2.72
C SER A 64 -24.67 1.36 -2.59
N GLY A 65 -25.54 1.82 -3.50
CA GLY A 65 -26.95 1.44 -3.49
C GLY A 65 -27.20 -0.07 -3.62
N ARG A 66 -26.25 -0.80 -4.21
CA ARG A 66 -26.32 -2.26 -4.32
C ARG A 66 -26.10 -2.99 -2.98
N PHE A 67 -25.67 -2.29 -1.94
CA PHE A 67 -25.52 -2.86 -0.61
C PHE A 67 -26.75 -2.72 0.31
N ILE A 68 -27.80 -1.98 -0.09
CA ILE A 68 -28.95 -1.69 0.79
C ILE A 68 -29.61 -2.97 1.31
N GLU A 69 -29.89 -3.94 0.44
CA GLU A 69 -30.46 -5.23 0.83
C GLU A 69 -29.46 -6.06 1.67
N ILE A 70 -28.20 -6.07 1.26
CA ILE A 70 -27.14 -6.83 1.91
C ILE A 70 -26.93 -6.35 3.35
N VAL A 71 -26.91 -5.04 3.59
CA VAL A 71 -26.78 -4.46 4.95
C VAL A 71 -27.96 -4.88 5.83
N ARG A 72 -29.18 -4.84 5.30
CA ARG A 72 -30.38 -5.29 6.01
C ARG A 72 -30.27 -6.79 6.35
N GLU A 73 -29.86 -7.61 5.39
CA GLU A 73 -29.72 -9.06 5.57
C GLU A 73 -28.54 -9.43 6.47
N LEU A 74 -27.46 -8.61 6.53
CA LEU A 74 -26.36 -8.81 7.49
C LEU A 74 -26.84 -8.69 8.94
N GLY A 75 -27.84 -7.87 9.27
CA GLY A 75 -28.43 -7.77 10.59
C GLY A 75 -27.41 -7.48 11.70
N LEU A 76 -26.51 -6.53 11.47
CA LEU A 76 -25.48 -6.10 12.44
C LEU A 76 -25.97 -4.84 13.16
N GLU A 77 -26.77 -5.02 14.21
CA GLU A 77 -27.51 -3.94 14.90
C GLU A 77 -26.60 -3.02 15.73
N ASP A 78 -25.42 -3.48 16.15
CA ASP A 78 -24.44 -2.77 16.98
C ASP A 78 -23.23 -2.24 16.20
N VAL A 79 -23.24 -2.37 14.86
CA VAL A 79 -22.14 -1.97 13.97
C VAL A 79 -22.61 -0.86 13.04
N ALA A 80 -21.90 0.25 13.00
CA ALA A 80 -22.11 1.26 11.97
C ALA A 80 -21.58 0.75 10.63
N VAL A 81 -22.42 0.83 9.59
CA VAL A 81 -22.07 0.34 8.25
C VAL A 81 -21.96 1.52 7.30
N PHE A 82 -20.89 1.54 6.49
CA PHE A 82 -20.62 2.60 5.54
C PHE A 82 -20.30 1.99 4.18
N ALA A 83 -20.94 2.47 3.11
CA ALA A 83 -20.71 2.03 1.75
C ALA A 83 -20.45 3.23 0.85
N TRP A 84 -19.28 3.27 0.23
CA TRP A 84 -18.91 4.38 -0.64
C TRP A 84 -19.37 4.18 -2.10
N ASP A 85 -19.40 5.26 -2.87
CA ASP A 85 -19.33 5.23 -4.33
C ASP A 85 -17.91 5.61 -4.74
N GLN A 86 -17.19 4.68 -5.38
CA GLN A 86 -15.84 4.95 -5.89
C GLN A 86 -15.86 6.11 -6.88
N ARG A 87 -14.77 6.91 -6.97
CA ARG A 87 -14.66 7.95 -7.99
C ARG A 87 -15.02 7.42 -9.38
N GLY A 88 -15.81 8.22 -10.14
CA GLY A 88 -16.32 7.81 -11.46
C GLY A 88 -17.37 6.69 -11.42
N HIS A 89 -17.99 6.41 -10.27
CA HIS A 89 -19.06 5.43 -10.13
C HIS A 89 -20.23 6.02 -9.31
N GLY A 90 -21.42 5.43 -9.49
CA GLY A 90 -22.61 5.79 -8.74
C GLY A 90 -22.89 7.30 -8.76
N ARG A 91 -22.97 7.92 -7.60
CA ARG A 91 -23.19 9.36 -7.40
C ARG A 91 -21.92 10.16 -7.16
N SER A 92 -20.77 9.48 -7.06
CA SER A 92 -19.47 10.14 -6.96
C SER A 92 -19.07 10.80 -8.28
N PRO A 93 -18.36 11.95 -8.22
CA PRO A 93 -17.93 12.69 -9.41
C PRO A 93 -16.85 11.95 -10.18
N GLY A 94 -16.57 12.44 -11.38
CA GLY A 94 -15.54 11.94 -12.28
C GLY A 94 -16.12 11.24 -13.51
N GLU A 95 -15.25 10.98 -14.46
CA GLU A 95 -15.62 10.29 -15.70
C GLU A 95 -15.92 8.81 -15.41
N ARG A 96 -17.03 8.30 -15.94
CA ARG A 96 -17.52 6.96 -15.62
C ARG A 96 -16.51 5.88 -15.99
N GLY A 97 -16.19 5.01 -15.01
CA GLY A 97 -15.23 3.91 -15.15
C GLY A 97 -13.77 4.33 -15.26
N TRP A 98 -13.43 5.57 -14.86
CA TRP A 98 -12.08 6.13 -14.93
C TRP A 98 -11.57 6.63 -13.58
N ALA A 99 -10.27 6.46 -13.36
CA ALA A 99 -9.46 7.17 -12.38
C ALA A 99 -8.06 7.39 -13.01
N ALA A 100 -7.28 8.32 -12.49
CA ALA A 100 -5.94 8.60 -13.03
C ALA A 100 -5.02 7.38 -12.87
N SER A 101 -5.14 6.65 -11.75
CA SER A 101 -4.48 5.36 -11.51
C SER A 101 -5.29 4.49 -10.54
N PHE A 102 -4.97 3.20 -10.48
CA PHE A 102 -5.57 2.31 -9.47
C PHE A 102 -5.04 2.62 -8.06
N SER A 103 -3.82 3.16 -7.95
CA SER A 103 -3.28 3.62 -6.67
C SER A 103 -4.02 4.82 -6.09
N ASP A 104 -4.66 5.66 -6.92
CA ASP A 104 -5.53 6.73 -6.43
C ASP A 104 -6.80 6.16 -5.80
N VAL A 105 -7.37 5.10 -6.37
CA VAL A 105 -8.49 4.38 -5.76
C VAL A 105 -8.10 3.76 -4.41
N VAL A 106 -6.90 3.19 -4.32
CA VAL A 106 -6.36 2.66 -3.05
C VAL A 106 -6.18 3.77 -2.01
N ARG A 107 -5.70 4.95 -2.43
CA ARG A 107 -5.56 6.13 -1.57
C ARG A 107 -6.91 6.69 -1.12
N ASP A 108 -7.92 6.61 -1.97
CA ASP A 108 -9.29 6.99 -1.59
C ASP A 108 -9.84 6.08 -0.50
N ILE A 109 -9.52 4.77 -0.52
CA ILE A 109 -9.89 3.84 0.57
C ILE A 109 -9.25 4.29 1.89
N ASP A 110 -7.96 4.66 1.90
CA ASP A 110 -7.30 5.18 3.11
C ASP A 110 -7.96 6.46 3.60
N THR A 111 -8.27 7.39 2.69
CA THR A 111 -8.95 8.65 3.00
C THR A 111 -10.34 8.40 3.56
N PHE A 112 -11.12 7.49 2.96
CA PHE A 112 -12.46 7.12 3.42
C PHE A 112 -12.42 6.48 4.81
N ALA A 113 -11.56 5.50 5.01
CA ALA A 113 -11.44 4.82 6.30
C ALA A 113 -11.05 5.80 7.44
N ARG A 114 -10.13 6.73 7.18
CA ARG A 114 -9.74 7.76 8.14
C ARG A 114 -10.85 8.81 8.36
N HIS A 115 -11.56 9.19 7.31
CA HIS A 115 -12.71 10.08 7.41
C HIS A 115 -13.78 9.47 8.33
N ILE A 116 -14.16 8.21 8.10
CA ILE A 116 -15.14 7.52 8.94
C ILE A 116 -14.65 7.41 10.39
N SER A 117 -13.37 7.06 10.59
CA SER A 117 -12.80 6.98 11.93
C SER A 117 -12.86 8.32 12.68
N THR A 118 -12.56 9.42 12.00
CA THR A 118 -12.56 10.77 12.61
C THR A 118 -13.97 11.30 12.82
N GLU A 119 -14.83 11.21 11.80
CA GLU A 119 -16.19 11.76 11.82
C GLU A 119 -17.09 11.05 12.83
N HIS A 120 -16.95 9.73 12.96
CA HIS A 120 -17.79 8.92 13.85
C HIS A 120 -17.09 8.51 15.15
N GLY A 121 -15.83 8.89 15.36
CA GLY A 121 -15.07 8.55 16.57
C GLY A 121 -14.79 7.04 16.71
N ILE A 122 -14.85 6.26 15.62
CA ILE A 122 -14.62 4.81 15.63
C ILE A 122 -13.17 4.52 15.23
N PRO A 123 -12.31 4.00 16.13
CA PRO A 123 -10.93 3.68 15.79
C PRO A 123 -10.82 2.66 14.67
N LEU A 124 -9.78 2.76 13.83
CA LEU A 124 -9.57 1.83 12.72
C LEU A 124 -9.39 0.37 13.17
N ASP A 125 -8.84 0.13 14.36
CA ASP A 125 -8.71 -1.21 14.95
C ASP A 125 -10.02 -1.83 15.40
N ASN A 126 -11.11 -1.03 15.42
CA ASN A 126 -12.49 -1.46 15.56
C ASN A 126 -13.27 -1.42 14.23
N SER A 127 -12.57 -1.44 13.11
CA SER A 127 -13.18 -1.45 11.78
C SER A 127 -12.87 -2.74 11.04
N ILE A 128 -13.88 -3.29 10.35
CA ILE A 128 -13.73 -4.39 9.38
C ILE A 128 -14.06 -3.84 8.00
N VAL A 129 -13.36 -4.33 6.98
CA VAL A 129 -13.59 -3.90 5.60
C VAL A 129 -14.02 -5.05 4.73
N LEU A 130 -14.96 -4.82 3.82
CA LEU A 130 -15.38 -5.78 2.81
C LEU A 130 -15.20 -5.19 1.43
N GLY A 131 -14.36 -5.81 0.62
CA GLY A 131 -14.21 -5.49 -0.80
C GLY A 131 -14.77 -6.59 -1.69
N HIS A 132 -15.51 -6.21 -2.72
CA HIS A 132 -16.08 -7.16 -3.69
C HIS A 132 -15.42 -6.99 -5.06
N SER A 133 -14.91 -8.08 -5.65
CA SER A 133 -14.34 -8.13 -7.01
C SER A 133 -13.12 -7.20 -7.18
N VAL A 134 -13.23 -6.15 -7.99
CA VAL A 134 -12.18 -5.14 -8.21
C VAL A 134 -11.83 -4.42 -6.90
N ALA A 135 -12.85 -4.07 -6.10
CA ALA A 135 -12.62 -3.45 -4.80
C ALA A 135 -11.94 -4.39 -3.79
N ALA A 136 -12.11 -5.72 -3.92
CA ALA A 136 -11.34 -6.66 -3.11
C ALA A 136 -9.83 -6.56 -3.37
N ILE A 137 -9.43 -6.25 -4.61
CA ILE A 137 -8.01 -6.00 -4.95
C ILE A 137 -7.55 -4.65 -4.41
N ALA A 138 -8.40 -3.62 -4.48
CA ALA A 138 -8.07 -2.31 -3.92
C ALA A 138 -7.93 -2.36 -2.38
N VAL A 139 -8.82 -3.07 -1.68
CA VAL A 139 -8.75 -3.33 -0.24
C VAL A 139 -7.48 -4.13 0.11
N ALA A 140 -7.19 -5.23 -0.60
CA ALA A 140 -5.99 -6.01 -0.36
C ALA A 140 -4.70 -5.20 -0.63
N ALA A 141 -4.70 -4.33 -1.64
CA ALA A 141 -3.59 -3.41 -1.92
C ALA A 141 -3.44 -2.36 -0.81
N TRP A 142 -4.54 -1.78 -0.33
CA TRP A 142 -4.52 -0.86 0.80
C TRP A 142 -3.95 -1.50 2.07
N VAL A 143 -4.38 -2.71 2.40
CA VAL A 143 -3.86 -3.46 3.56
C VAL A 143 -2.37 -3.77 3.39
N HIS A 144 -1.94 -4.17 2.19
CA HIS A 144 -0.53 -4.46 1.89
C HIS A 144 0.35 -3.20 1.96
N ASP A 145 -0.12 -2.10 1.35
CA ASP A 145 0.70 -0.91 1.10
C ASP A 145 0.70 0.07 2.28
N TYR A 146 -0.45 0.22 2.97
CA TYR A 146 -0.65 1.19 4.04
C TYR A 146 -0.58 0.57 5.44
N ALA A 147 -0.74 -0.76 5.54
CA ALA A 147 -0.78 -1.51 6.80
C ALA A 147 -1.72 -0.87 7.84
N PRO A 148 -3.00 -0.60 7.48
CA PRO A 148 -3.93 0.00 8.42
C PRO A 148 -4.18 -0.94 9.61
N PRO A 149 -4.37 -0.42 10.82
CA PRO A 149 -4.62 -1.23 12.01
C PRO A 149 -6.09 -1.72 12.07
N ILE A 150 -6.64 -2.24 10.95
CA ILE A 150 -8.02 -2.74 10.92
C ILE A 150 -8.15 -4.11 11.58
N ARG A 151 -9.35 -4.41 12.06
CA ARG A 151 -9.69 -5.66 12.74
C ARG A 151 -9.62 -6.88 11.82
N ALA A 152 -10.14 -6.75 10.59
CA ALA A 152 -10.15 -7.81 9.57
C ALA A 152 -10.53 -7.27 8.20
N MET A 153 -10.28 -8.08 7.16
CA MET A 153 -10.81 -7.84 5.81
C MET A 153 -11.57 -9.05 5.27
N VAL A 154 -12.63 -8.77 4.49
CA VAL A 154 -13.39 -9.74 3.70
C VAL A 154 -13.18 -9.46 2.22
N LEU A 155 -12.72 -10.43 1.47
CA LEU A 155 -12.46 -10.35 0.03
C LEU A 155 -13.44 -11.26 -0.71
N ALA A 156 -14.50 -10.68 -1.24
CA ALA A 156 -15.53 -11.41 -1.97
C ALA A 156 -15.19 -11.47 -3.46
N THR A 157 -15.11 -12.68 -4.02
CA THR A 157 -14.75 -12.98 -5.42
C THR A 157 -13.63 -12.08 -5.98
N PRO A 158 -12.45 -12.03 -5.31
CA PRO A 158 -11.42 -11.05 -5.62
C PRO A 158 -10.89 -11.15 -7.06
N ALA A 159 -10.86 -10.02 -7.79
CA ALA A 159 -10.48 -9.94 -9.20
C ALA A 159 -8.96 -10.11 -9.42
N LEU A 160 -8.35 -11.13 -8.80
CA LEU A 160 -6.91 -11.42 -8.92
C LEU A 160 -6.48 -11.76 -10.33
N ARG A 161 -7.37 -12.34 -11.14
CA ARG A 161 -7.19 -12.52 -12.60
C ARG A 161 -8.54 -12.45 -13.29
N VAL A 162 -8.75 -11.38 -14.03
CA VAL A 162 -9.95 -11.20 -14.86
C VAL A 162 -9.87 -12.11 -16.09
N LYS A 163 -11.00 -12.74 -16.47
CA LYS A 163 -11.12 -13.54 -17.72
C LYS A 163 -11.33 -12.57 -18.88
N LEU A 164 -10.31 -12.27 -19.65
CA LEU A 164 -10.40 -11.30 -20.75
C LEU A 164 -10.94 -11.90 -22.05
N TYR A 165 -11.10 -13.23 -22.17
CA TYR A 165 -11.64 -13.97 -23.31
C TYR A 165 -11.02 -13.64 -24.70
N VAL A 166 -10.03 -12.77 -24.76
CA VAL A 166 -9.30 -12.38 -25.97
C VAL A 166 -7.83 -12.75 -25.81
N PRO A 167 -7.27 -13.55 -26.72
CA PRO A 167 -5.84 -13.86 -26.71
C PRO A 167 -5.01 -12.58 -26.78
N LEU A 168 -3.90 -12.55 -26.03
CA LEU A 168 -2.97 -11.41 -25.97
C LEU A 168 -3.63 -10.07 -25.58
N ALA A 169 -4.77 -10.07 -24.89
CA ALA A 169 -5.49 -8.86 -24.52
C ALA A 169 -4.60 -7.87 -23.73
N VAL A 170 -3.85 -8.33 -22.73
CA VAL A 170 -2.99 -7.45 -21.92
C VAL A 170 -1.88 -6.79 -22.75
N PRO A 171 -1.08 -7.49 -23.58
CA PRO A 171 -0.16 -6.85 -24.52
C PRO A 171 -0.83 -5.86 -25.46
N GLY A 172 -1.96 -6.21 -26.05
CA GLY A 172 -2.71 -5.33 -26.95
C GLY A 172 -3.19 -4.05 -26.25
N LEU A 173 -3.74 -4.15 -25.05
CA LEU A 173 -4.16 -3.01 -24.25
C LEU A 173 -2.97 -2.12 -23.84
N ARG A 174 -1.79 -2.71 -23.53
CA ARG A 174 -0.57 -1.94 -23.27
C ARG A 174 -0.13 -1.14 -24.49
N MET A 175 -0.15 -1.73 -25.70
CA MET A 175 0.16 -1.00 -26.94
C MET A 175 -0.84 0.14 -27.16
N LEU A 176 -2.13 -0.12 -26.96
CA LEU A 176 -3.18 0.89 -27.11
C LEU A 176 -3.02 2.06 -26.14
N SER A 177 -2.62 1.77 -24.89
CA SER A 177 -2.37 2.79 -23.87
C SER A 177 -1.14 3.67 -24.15
N LEU A 178 -0.18 3.18 -24.94
CA LEU A 178 0.96 3.98 -25.41
C LEU A 178 0.55 4.97 -26.52
N ALA A 179 -0.41 4.57 -27.36
CA ALA A 179 -0.88 5.39 -28.49
C ALA A 179 -1.85 6.50 -28.04
N LYS A 180 -2.65 6.26 -27.01
CA LYS A 180 -3.68 7.21 -26.52
C LYS A 180 -3.69 7.26 -25.00
N LYS A 181 -3.71 8.47 -24.43
CA LYS A 181 -3.67 8.70 -22.96
C LYS A 181 -4.96 8.24 -22.24
N LYS A 182 -6.11 8.37 -22.88
CA LYS A 182 -7.42 7.94 -22.36
C LYS A 182 -8.10 7.03 -23.38
N VAL A 183 -8.30 5.78 -23.00
CA VAL A 183 -9.01 4.78 -23.83
C VAL A 183 -9.98 4.04 -22.92
N PHE A 184 -11.19 3.88 -23.39
CA PHE A 184 -12.22 3.08 -22.74
C PHE A 184 -12.54 1.86 -23.58
N ILE A 185 -12.89 0.78 -22.90
CA ILE A 185 -13.47 -0.41 -23.52
C ILE A 185 -14.82 -0.70 -22.89
N SER A 186 -15.74 -1.20 -23.70
CA SER A 186 -17.02 -1.68 -23.19
C SER A 186 -16.81 -2.97 -22.39
N SER A 187 -17.41 -3.04 -21.23
CA SER A 187 -17.38 -4.25 -20.40
C SER A 187 -18.15 -5.38 -21.11
N TYR A 188 -17.53 -6.55 -21.18
CA TYR A 188 -18.18 -7.76 -21.66
C TYR A 188 -19.12 -8.38 -20.60
N VAL A 189 -19.06 -7.90 -19.36
CA VAL A 189 -19.82 -8.46 -18.24
C VAL A 189 -21.31 -8.16 -18.43
N LYS A 190 -22.10 -9.22 -18.62
CA LYS A 190 -23.56 -9.17 -18.73
C LYS A 190 -24.19 -9.57 -17.41
N ALA A 191 -25.42 -9.12 -17.16
CA ALA A 191 -26.17 -9.41 -15.93
C ALA A 191 -26.25 -10.92 -15.63
N GLY A 192 -26.54 -11.75 -16.61
CA GLY A 192 -26.60 -13.22 -16.44
C GLY A 192 -25.25 -13.91 -16.17
N MET A 193 -24.12 -13.21 -16.34
CA MET A 193 -22.80 -13.71 -15.92
C MET A 193 -22.53 -13.45 -14.44
N LEU A 194 -23.35 -12.62 -13.81
CA LEU A 194 -23.18 -12.15 -12.44
C LEU A 194 -23.99 -12.94 -11.43
N THR A 195 -25.20 -13.38 -11.81
CA THR A 195 -26.13 -14.05 -10.91
C THR A 195 -27.12 -14.93 -11.69
N HIS A 196 -27.64 -15.97 -11.03
CA HIS A 196 -28.78 -16.78 -11.47
C HIS A 196 -30.13 -16.14 -11.11
N ASP A 197 -30.14 -15.19 -10.16
CA ASP A 197 -31.37 -14.49 -9.77
C ASP A 197 -31.83 -13.54 -10.86
N ALA A 198 -32.95 -13.86 -11.52
CA ALA A 198 -33.49 -13.10 -12.63
C ALA A 198 -33.88 -11.66 -12.24
N ALA A 199 -34.38 -11.46 -11.01
CA ALA A 199 -34.76 -10.14 -10.51
C ALA A 199 -33.52 -9.27 -10.26
N GLN A 200 -32.49 -9.83 -9.66
CA GLN A 200 -31.19 -9.14 -9.46
C GLN A 200 -30.50 -8.84 -10.80
N ALA A 201 -30.59 -9.76 -11.77
CA ALA A 201 -30.06 -9.54 -13.13
C ALA A 201 -30.80 -8.40 -13.85
N ALA A 202 -32.14 -8.36 -13.77
CA ALA A 202 -32.96 -7.30 -14.33
C ALA A 202 -32.68 -5.94 -13.65
N ALA A 203 -32.61 -5.91 -12.33
CA ALA A 203 -32.27 -4.71 -11.56
C ALA A 203 -30.89 -4.16 -11.95
N TYR A 204 -29.88 -5.01 -12.11
CA TYR A 204 -28.55 -4.61 -12.60
C TYR A 204 -28.61 -4.04 -14.02
N ALA A 205 -29.39 -4.66 -14.90
CA ALA A 205 -29.51 -4.23 -16.31
C ALA A 205 -30.21 -2.88 -16.47
N ALA A 206 -31.18 -2.59 -15.60
CA ALA A 206 -32.00 -1.38 -15.61
C ALA A 206 -31.39 -0.20 -14.84
N ASP A 207 -30.37 -0.42 -14.01
CA ASP A 207 -29.80 0.60 -13.14
C ASP A 207 -28.98 1.65 -13.93
N PRO A 208 -29.40 2.92 -13.95
CA PRO A 208 -28.72 3.98 -14.71
C PRO A 208 -27.38 4.41 -14.11
N LEU A 209 -27.11 4.08 -12.85
CA LEU A 209 -25.86 4.41 -12.16
C LEU A 209 -24.75 3.39 -12.45
N ILE A 210 -25.07 2.26 -13.08
CA ILE A 210 -24.09 1.24 -13.46
C ILE A 210 -23.34 1.67 -14.72
N SER A 211 -22.03 1.83 -14.60
CA SER A 211 -21.14 2.12 -15.72
C SER A 211 -20.90 0.85 -16.55
N ARG A 212 -20.98 0.97 -17.89
CA ARG A 212 -20.67 -0.15 -18.79
C ARG A 212 -19.30 -0.02 -19.46
N GLN A 213 -18.54 0.96 -19.07
CA GLN A 213 -17.21 1.23 -19.60
C GLN A 213 -16.16 1.14 -18.50
N ILE A 214 -14.96 0.72 -18.88
CA ILE A 214 -13.79 0.73 -18.03
C ILE A 214 -12.61 1.32 -18.79
N ALA A 215 -11.87 2.19 -18.14
CA ALA A 215 -10.64 2.76 -18.69
C ALA A 215 -9.53 1.71 -18.75
N VAL A 216 -8.82 1.68 -19.87
CA VAL A 216 -7.74 0.70 -20.12
C VAL A 216 -6.61 0.82 -19.10
N ASN A 217 -6.26 2.03 -18.65
CA ASN A 217 -5.24 2.22 -17.61
C ASN A 217 -5.66 1.54 -16.30
N ILE A 218 -6.93 1.65 -15.89
CA ILE A 218 -7.43 1.01 -14.66
C ILE A 218 -7.38 -0.51 -14.78
N LEU A 219 -7.75 -1.07 -15.92
CA LEU A 219 -7.69 -2.52 -16.13
C LEU A 219 -6.25 -3.05 -16.12
N LEU A 220 -5.30 -2.30 -16.69
CA LEU A 220 -3.88 -2.65 -16.68
C LEU A 220 -3.27 -2.50 -15.29
N ASP A 221 -3.56 -1.40 -14.59
CA ASP A 221 -3.09 -1.16 -13.22
C ASP A 221 -3.67 -2.22 -12.26
N LEU A 222 -4.95 -2.62 -12.41
CA LEU A 222 -5.56 -3.73 -11.68
C LEU A 222 -4.81 -5.06 -11.93
N HIS A 223 -4.48 -5.35 -13.20
CA HIS A 223 -3.72 -6.55 -13.57
C HIS A 223 -2.33 -6.55 -12.91
N ASP A 224 -1.62 -5.43 -12.93
CA ASP A 224 -0.28 -5.30 -12.36
C ASP A 224 -0.34 -5.35 -10.82
N THR A 225 -1.31 -4.68 -10.19
CA THR A 225 -1.54 -4.73 -8.74
C THR A 225 -1.89 -6.14 -8.27
N SER A 226 -2.77 -6.84 -8.97
CA SER A 226 -3.12 -8.22 -8.62
C SER A 226 -1.96 -9.19 -8.85
N THR A 227 -1.06 -8.92 -9.81
CA THR A 227 0.18 -9.69 -10.01
C THR A 227 1.12 -9.52 -8.83
N ARG A 228 1.29 -8.27 -8.36
CA ARG A 228 2.06 -7.93 -7.18
C ARG A 228 1.50 -8.60 -5.92
N LEU A 229 0.22 -8.47 -5.66
CA LEU A 229 -0.44 -9.07 -4.49
C LEU A 229 -0.32 -10.59 -4.46
N LEU A 230 -0.44 -11.26 -5.61
CA LEU A 230 -0.22 -12.71 -5.70
C LEU A 230 1.24 -13.11 -5.39
N ALA A 231 2.20 -12.29 -5.78
CA ALA A 231 3.60 -12.54 -5.49
C ALA A 231 3.95 -12.27 -4.02
N ASP A 232 3.29 -11.28 -3.40
CA ASP A 232 3.66 -10.68 -2.12
C ASP A 232 2.59 -10.81 -1.02
N ALA A 233 1.65 -11.73 -1.16
CA ALA A 233 0.59 -11.98 -0.16
C ALA A 233 1.14 -12.29 1.24
N GLY A 234 2.37 -12.84 1.33
CA GLY A 234 3.05 -13.12 2.59
C GLY A 234 3.38 -11.86 3.44
N ALA A 235 3.27 -10.67 2.86
CA ALA A 235 3.40 -9.40 3.59
C ALA A 235 2.13 -9.03 4.39
N ILE A 236 1.01 -9.74 4.18
CA ILE A 236 -0.30 -9.44 4.79
C ILE A 236 -0.52 -10.35 6.02
N HIS A 237 -0.68 -9.73 7.18
CA HIS A 237 -0.93 -10.40 8.47
C HIS A 237 -2.35 -10.15 9.01
N THR A 238 -3.13 -9.26 8.38
CA THR A 238 -4.49 -8.91 8.78
C THR A 238 -5.43 -10.13 8.68
N PRO A 239 -6.29 -10.40 9.68
CA PRO A 239 -7.31 -11.44 9.62
C PRO A 239 -8.14 -11.34 8.34
N THR A 240 -8.26 -12.45 7.60
CA THR A 240 -8.80 -12.42 6.24
C THR A 240 -9.80 -13.53 5.99
N LEU A 241 -11.01 -13.17 5.51
CA LEU A 241 -11.97 -14.08 4.90
C LEU A 241 -11.93 -13.89 3.37
N VAL A 242 -11.74 -14.99 2.64
CA VAL A 242 -11.81 -15.01 1.17
C VAL A 242 -13.01 -15.83 0.73
N LEU A 243 -13.88 -15.26 -0.09
CA LEU A 243 -15.07 -15.92 -0.63
C LEU A 243 -14.89 -16.09 -2.15
N THR A 244 -15.20 -17.27 -2.67
CA THR A 244 -15.03 -17.58 -4.10
C THR A 244 -16.27 -18.24 -4.70
N ALA A 245 -16.60 -17.92 -5.94
CA ALA A 245 -17.71 -18.47 -6.70
C ALA A 245 -17.23 -19.61 -7.62
N GLY A 246 -17.96 -20.74 -7.63
CA GLY A 246 -17.56 -21.93 -8.41
C GLY A 246 -17.76 -21.76 -9.91
N SER A 247 -18.84 -21.13 -10.32
CA SER A 247 -19.21 -20.86 -11.73
C SER A 247 -18.97 -19.41 -12.13
N ASP A 248 -17.85 -18.82 -11.67
CA ASP A 248 -17.49 -17.43 -11.94
C ASP A 248 -17.12 -17.21 -13.42
N TRP A 249 -17.89 -16.38 -14.14
CA TRP A 249 -17.63 -16.01 -15.53
C TRP A 249 -16.72 -14.79 -15.69
N VAL A 250 -16.44 -14.06 -14.62
CA VAL A 250 -15.70 -12.79 -14.64
C VAL A 250 -14.24 -12.97 -14.24
N VAL A 251 -13.96 -13.77 -13.21
CA VAL A 251 -12.60 -13.99 -12.70
C VAL A 251 -12.21 -15.47 -12.73
N LYS A 252 -10.90 -15.74 -12.73
CA LYS A 252 -10.37 -17.10 -12.67
C LYS A 252 -10.41 -17.63 -11.23
N ASN A 253 -10.83 -18.87 -11.04
CA ASN A 253 -11.04 -19.47 -9.72
C ASN A 253 -9.74 -19.88 -8.98
N GLY A 254 -8.66 -20.20 -9.68
CA GLY A 254 -7.41 -20.65 -9.06
C GLY A 254 -6.59 -19.60 -8.29
N PRO A 255 -6.46 -18.35 -8.80
CA PRO A 255 -5.66 -17.32 -8.15
C PRO A 255 -6.07 -16.96 -6.71
N PRO A 256 -7.36 -16.89 -6.32
CA PRO A 256 -7.75 -16.65 -4.93
C PRO A 256 -7.24 -17.70 -3.95
N GLY A 257 -7.23 -18.96 -4.33
CA GLY A 257 -6.66 -20.04 -3.51
C GLY A 257 -5.15 -19.86 -3.29
N LYS A 258 -4.40 -19.54 -4.37
CA LYS A 258 -2.96 -19.26 -4.29
C LYS A 258 -2.64 -18.03 -3.44
N PHE A 259 -3.47 -16.99 -3.51
CA PHE A 259 -3.35 -15.81 -2.65
C PHE A 259 -3.56 -16.20 -1.18
N PHE A 260 -4.64 -16.91 -0.89
CA PHE A 260 -4.99 -17.39 0.45
C PHE A 260 -3.89 -18.25 1.09
N GLU A 261 -3.33 -19.19 0.34
CA GLU A 261 -2.24 -20.06 0.81
C GLU A 261 -1.03 -19.25 1.27
N ARG A 262 -0.69 -18.18 0.53
CA ARG A 262 0.48 -17.33 0.77
C ARG A 262 0.31 -16.28 1.86
N LEU A 263 -0.93 -15.98 2.29
CA LEU A 263 -1.18 -15.02 3.37
C LEU A 263 -0.47 -15.46 4.66
N SER A 264 0.22 -14.54 5.32
CA SER A 264 0.83 -14.75 6.64
C SER A 264 -0.12 -14.45 7.80
N SER A 265 -1.39 -14.17 7.52
CA SER A 265 -2.40 -13.93 8.56
C SER A 265 -2.57 -15.16 9.47
N PRO A 266 -2.54 -14.98 10.80
CA PRO A 266 -2.78 -16.06 11.77
C PRO A 266 -4.26 -16.50 11.76
N VAL A 267 -5.16 -15.65 11.26
CA VAL A 267 -6.60 -15.96 11.12
C VAL A 267 -6.97 -15.76 9.67
N LYS A 268 -7.13 -16.86 8.95
CA LYS A 268 -7.58 -16.82 7.56
C LYS A 268 -8.55 -17.95 7.25
N LYS A 269 -9.62 -17.65 6.50
CA LYS A 269 -10.64 -18.59 6.08
C LYS A 269 -10.92 -18.41 4.59
N LEU A 270 -11.04 -19.52 3.86
CA LEU A 270 -11.47 -19.55 2.46
C LEU A 270 -12.77 -20.32 2.37
N ILE A 271 -13.80 -19.71 1.78
CA ILE A 271 -15.08 -20.38 1.53
C ILE A 271 -15.34 -20.37 0.02
N HIS A 272 -15.67 -21.55 -0.50
CA HIS A 272 -16.00 -21.74 -1.90
C HIS A 272 -17.48 -22.10 -2.05
N TYR A 273 -18.20 -21.37 -2.92
CA TYR A 273 -19.61 -21.60 -3.20
C TYR A 273 -19.76 -22.27 -4.57
N PRO A 274 -19.88 -23.62 -4.62
CA PRO A 274 -20.08 -24.33 -5.89
C PRO A 274 -21.36 -23.83 -6.59
N GLY A 275 -21.29 -23.64 -7.91
CA GLY A 275 -22.41 -23.21 -8.71
C GLY A 275 -22.72 -21.70 -8.70
N PHE A 276 -22.28 -20.93 -7.71
CA PHE A 276 -22.48 -19.48 -7.66
C PHE A 276 -21.77 -18.76 -8.81
N HIS A 277 -22.41 -17.72 -9.34
CA HIS A 277 -21.79 -16.74 -10.23
C HIS A 277 -21.06 -15.65 -9.43
N HIS A 278 -20.45 -14.70 -10.15
CA HIS A 278 -19.55 -13.70 -9.61
C HIS A 278 -20.12 -12.80 -8.50
N ALA A 279 -21.41 -12.45 -8.62
CA ALA A 279 -22.08 -11.55 -7.65
C ALA A 279 -22.69 -12.33 -6.48
N ILE A 280 -21.84 -12.98 -5.67
CA ILE A 280 -22.27 -13.93 -4.63
C ILE A 280 -23.31 -13.38 -3.65
N PHE A 281 -23.33 -12.06 -3.39
CA PHE A 281 -24.31 -11.40 -2.54
C PHE A 281 -25.60 -11.01 -3.25
N HIS A 282 -25.73 -11.31 -4.54
CA HIS A 282 -26.92 -11.08 -5.34
C HIS A 282 -27.41 -12.38 -6.01
N GLU A 283 -26.94 -13.52 -5.56
CA GLU A 283 -27.40 -14.82 -5.98
C GLU A 283 -28.74 -15.20 -5.35
N ALA A 284 -29.45 -16.15 -5.93
CA ALA A 284 -30.71 -16.66 -5.38
C ALA A 284 -30.51 -17.24 -3.94
N ASP A 285 -29.39 -17.91 -3.70
CA ASP A 285 -29.04 -18.49 -2.38
C ASP A 285 -28.04 -17.59 -1.60
N ARG A 286 -28.14 -16.27 -1.74
CA ARG A 286 -27.24 -15.29 -1.12
C ARG A 286 -27.25 -15.28 0.41
N ALA A 287 -28.28 -15.89 1.01
CA ALA A 287 -28.35 -16.03 2.46
C ALA A 287 -27.13 -16.75 3.06
N ARG A 288 -26.54 -17.71 2.32
CA ARG A 288 -25.35 -18.46 2.75
C ARG A 288 -24.11 -17.57 2.87
N PRO A 289 -23.61 -16.90 1.80
CA PRO A 289 -22.44 -16.04 1.92
C PRO A 289 -22.67 -14.86 2.88
N ILE A 290 -23.91 -14.35 3.01
CA ILE A 290 -24.23 -13.30 3.98
C ILE A 290 -24.11 -13.83 5.41
N ALA A 291 -24.60 -15.04 5.70
CA ALA A 291 -24.45 -15.68 7.01
C ALA A 291 -22.98 -15.94 7.38
N ASP A 292 -22.17 -16.44 6.43
CA ASP A 292 -20.74 -16.69 6.64
C ASP A 292 -19.98 -15.39 6.92
N VAL A 293 -20.30 -14.30 6.20
CA VAL A 293 -19.71 -12.96 6.44
C VAL A 293 -20.13 -12.43 7.80
N ARG A 294 -21.42 -12.50 8.15
CA ARG A 294 -21.95 -12.09 9.47
C ARG A 294 -21.24 -12.83 10.59
N GLN A 295 -21.11 -14.15 10.47
CA GLN A 295 -20.42 -14.97 11.46
C GLN A 295 -18.96 -14.52 11.62
N PHE A 296 -18.21 -14.38 10.52
CA PHE A 296 -16.83 -13.93 10.58
C PHE A 296 -16.68 -12.54 11.21
N ILE A 297 -17.56 -11.58 10.87
CA ILE A 297 -17.54 -10.23 11.44
C ILE A 297 -17.75 -10.29 12.96
N ARG A 298 -18.76 -11.03 13.43
CA ARG A 298 -19.02 -11.19 14.86
C ARG A 298 -17.84 -11.83 15.58
N GLU A 299 -17.32 -12.95 15.07
CA GLU A 299 -16.14 -13.61 15.64
C GLU A 299 -14.94 -12.68 15.74
N ARG A 300 -14.74 -11.78 14.76
CA ARG A 300 -13.61 -10.84 14.80
C ARG A 300 -13.82 -9.70 15.78
N PHE A 301 -15.03 -9.20 15.94
CA PHE A 301 -15.32 -8.19 16.96
C PHE A 301 -15.31 -8.75 18.39
N ASP A 302 -15.75 -9.97 18.57
CA ASP A 302 -15.84 -10.62 19.90
C ASP A 302 -14.49 -11.20 20.37
N SER A 303 -13.53 -11.38 19.48
CA SER A 303 -12.19 -11.90 19.80
C SER A 303 -11.19 -10.76 19.94
N ALA A 304 -10.17 -10.95 20.78
CA ALA A 304 -9.01 -10.07 20.78
C ALA A 304 -8.36 -10.05 19.37
N ALA A 305 -7.93 -8.87 18.92
CA ALA A 305 -7.20 -8.77 17.66
C ALA A 305 -5.87 -9.56 17.76
N PRO A 306 -5.63 -10.55 16.89
CA PRO A 306 -4.36 -11.25 16.92
C PRO A 306 -3.25 -10.27 16.52
N ARG A 307 -2.31 -10.02 17.41
CA ARG A 307 -1.14 -9.19 17.13
C ARG A 307 0.04 -10.10 16.80
N VAL A 308 0.52 -10.02 15.57
CA VAL A 308 1.78 -10.64 15.14
C VAL A 308 2.85 -9.59 15.27
N SER A 309 3.80 -9.80 16.19
CA SER A 309 4.93 -8.87 16.27
C SER A 309 5.92 -9.09 15.13
N LEU A 310 6.24 -8.03 14.43
CA LEU A 310 7.18 -8.00 13.31
C LEU A 310 8.56 -7.42 13.72
N LEU A 311 8.78 -7.11 14.99
CA LEU A 311 10.05 -6.58 15.49
C LEU A 311 11.24 -7.52 15.22
N LYS A 312 10.98 -8.84 15.10
CA LYS A 312 11.98 -9.86 14.77
C LYS A 312 11.88 -10.37 13.33
N ALA A 313 11.18 -9.67 12.44
CA ALA A 313 10.99 -10.09 11.05
C ALA A 313 12.30 -10.14 10.23
N ASP A 314 13.39 -9.59 10.76
CA ASP A 314 14.74 -9.74 10.23
C ASP A 314 15.40 -11.09 10.55
N ARG A 315 14.86 -11.85 11.49
CA ARG A 315 15.36 -13.17 11.91
C ARG A 315 14.49 -14.31 11.39
N GLU A 316 13.20 -14.04 11.18
CA GLU A 316 12.20 -15.03 10.76
C GLU A 316 11.11 -14.40 9.88
N GLY A 317 10.31 -15.20 9.19
CA GLY A 317 9.18 -14.76 8.41
C GLY A 317 9.47 -14.50 6.94
N PHE A 318 8.49 -13.90 6.26
CA PHE A 318 8.42 -13.83 4.80
C PHE A 318 9.60 -13.06 4.17
N THR A 319 9.88 -11.84 4.63
CA THR A 319 10.95 -11.00 4.06
C THR A 319 12.34 -11.52 4.35
N LYS A 320 12.54 -12.22 5.49
CA LYS A 320 13.77 -12.93 5.80
C LYS A 320 14.00 -14.11 4.85
N THR A 321 12.99 -14.92 4.63
CA THR A 321 13.04 -16.04 3.69
C THR A 321 13.38 -15.57 2.27
N GLU A 322 12.79 -14.46 1.82
CA GLU A 322 13.12 -13.85 0.53
C GLU A 322 14.58 -13.40 0.49
N HIS A 323 15.05 -12.69 1.50
CA HIS A 323 16.44 -12.21 1.59
C HIS A 323 17.44 -13.38 1.55
N ASP A 324 17.19 -14.46 2.31
CA ASP A 324 18.06 -15.64 2.33
C ASP A 324 18.08 -16.37 0.99
N ARG A 325 16.94 -16.41 0.28
CA ARG A 325 16.87 -16.95 -1.08
C ARG A 325 17.70 -16.11 -2.06
N LEU A 326 17.68 -14.78 -1.92
CA LEU A 326 18.46 -13.90 -2.77
C LEU A 326 19.96 -14.01 -2.55
N GLN A 327 20.41 -14.38 -1.35
CA GLN A 327 21.83 -14.63 -1.05
C GLN A 327 22.36 -15.91 -1.72
N LYS A 328 21.50 -16.89 -1.95
CA LYS A 328 21.91 -18.17 -2.57
C LYS A 328 22.14 -17.97 -4.07
N PRO A 329 23.28 -18.41 -4.64
CA PRO A 329 23.52 -18.35 -6.07
C PRO A 329 22.51 -19.23 -6.83
N LEU A 330 22.13 -18.79 -8.03
CA LEU A 330 21.30 -19.60 -8.92
C LEU A 330 22.14 -20.70 -9.58
N PRO A 331 21.55 -21.89 -9.84
CA PRO A 331 22.24 -22.96 -10.56
C PRO A 331 22.79 -22.48 -11.91
N PHE A 332 23.96 -22.99 -12.30
CA PHE A 332 24.66 -22.51 -13.50
C PHE A 332 23.86 -22.70 -14.79
N TYR A 333 23.13 -23.80 -14.89
CA TYR A 333 22.35 -24.20 -16.06
C TYR A 333 20.89 -23.70 -16.05
N CYS A 334 20.48 -22.95 -15.02
CA CYS A 334 19.12 -22.43 -14.94
C CYS A 334 18.89 -21.34 -16.00
N PRO A 335 17.90 -21.47 -16.92
CA PRO A 335 17.60 -20.46 -17.94
C PRO A 335 17.39 -19.08 -17.36
N TYR A 336 16.76 -19.01 -16.19
CA TYR A 336 16.53 -17.76 -15.43
C TYR A 336 17.86 -17.13 -14.96
N GLY A 337 18.80 -17.97 -14.48
CA GLY A 337 20.16 -17.54 -14.12
C GLY A 337 20.99 -17.06 -15.32
N LEU A 338 20.85 -17.73 -16.49
CA LEU A 338 21.48 -17.31 -17.73
C LEU A 338 21.01 -15.93 -18.18
N ASN A 339 19.69 -15.65 -18.06
CA ASN A 339 19.14 -14.33 -18.36
C ASN A 339 19.80 -13.22 -17.51
N PHE A 340 19.94 -13.42 -16.19
CA PHE A 340 20.60 -12.43 -15.32
C PHE A 340 22.10 -12.26 -15.64
N ARG A 341 22.77 -13.33 -16.01
CA ARG A 341 24.18 -13.25 -16.48
C ARG A 341 24.29 -12.43 -17.76
N GLY A 342 23.40 -12.67 -18.73
CA GLY A 342 23.34 -11.87 -19.96
C GLY A 342 23.11 -10.40 -19.67
N GLN A 343 22.15 -10.06 -18.81
CA GLN A 343 21.90 -8.68 -18.37
C GLN A 343 23.14 -8.07 -17.70
N LYS A 344 23.82 -8.80 -16.82
CA LYS A 344 25.03 -8.34 -16.14
C LYS A 344 26.17 -8.05 -17.13
N ILE A 345 26.44 -8.99 -18.06
CA ILE A 345 27.45 -8.81 -19.11
C ILE A 345 27.11 -7.59 -19.96
N PHE A 346 25.84 -7.44 -20.40
CA PHE A 346 25.39 -6.28 -21.16
C PHE A 346 25.68 -4.96 -20.41
N LEU A 347 25.29 -4.88 -19.13
CA LEU A 347 25.52 -3.67 -18.32
C LEU A 347 27.01 -3.40 -18.06
N GLN A 348 27.83 -4.46 -17.95
CA GLN A 348 29.29 -4.33 -17.76
C GLN A 348 30.06 -3.92 -19.02
N THR A 349 29.47 -4.13 -20.20
CA THR A 349 30.07 -3.84 -21.51
C THR A 349 29.38 -2.63 -22.15
N MET A 350 28.38 -2.89 -22.98
CA MET A 350 27.64 -1.83 -23.71
C MET A 350 26.96 -0.83 -22.78
N GLY A 351 26.50 -1.29 -21.61
CA GLY A 351 25.89 -0.42 -20.61
C GLY A 351 26.79 0.71 -20.13
N ARG A 352 28.12 0.53 -20.10
CA ARG A 352 29.08 1.57 -19.70
C ARG A 352 29.16 2.78 -20.64
N LEU A 353 28.57 2.71 -21.82
CA LEU A 353 28.40 3.88 -22.68
C LEU A 353 27.39 4.89 -22.07
N SER A 354 26.49 4.44 -21.20
CA SER A 354 25.58 5.25 -20.38
C SER A 354 26.34 5.83 -19.19
N GLU A 355 26.14 7.10 -18.87
CA GLU A 355 26.74 7.74 -17.71
C GLU A 355 26.17 7.16 -16.40
N GLY A 356 24.86 6.97 -16.30
CA GLY A 356 24.24 6.43 -15.09
C GLY A 356 24.69 5.01 -14.78
N VAL A 357 24.81 4.14 -15.79
CA VAL A 357 25.33 2.78 -15.60
C VAL A 357 26.81 2.81 -15.21
N ARG A 358 27.62 3.71 -15.81
CA ARG A 358 29.04 3.88 -15.46
C ARG A 358 29.20 4.31 -14.00
N ILE A 359 28.48 5.36 -13.57
CA ILE A 359 28.45 5.82 -12.17
C ILE A 359 28.07 4.65 -11.25
N GLY A 360 27.04 3.88 -11.59
CA GLY A 360 26.61 2.73 -10.78
C GLY A 360 27.68 1.65 -10.63
N TRP A 361 28.50 1.37 -11.66
CA TRP A 361 29.61 0.43 -11.57
C TRP A 361 30.83 0.98 -10.80
N GLU A 362 31.05 2.29 -10.84
CA GLU A 362 32.18 2.96 -10.17
C GLU A 362 31.91 3.20 -8.68
N THR A 363 30.69 3.62 -8.32
CA THR A 363 30.37 4.09 -6.96
C THR A 363 29.34 3.22 -6.22
N GLY A 364 28.76 2.22 -6.90
CA GLY A 364 27.60 1.45 -6.43
C GLY A 364 26.27 2.04 -6.92
N PHE A 365 25.35 1.16 -7.30
CA PHE A 365 24.02 1.58 -7.78
C PHE A 365 23.12 2.14 -6.65
N ASP A 366 23.49 1.91 -5.39
CA ASP A 366 22.86 2.45 -4.18
C ASP A 366 23.57 3.70 -3.62
N SER A 367 24.56 4.23 -4.34
CA SER A 367 25.33 5.40 -3.90
C SER A 367 24.56 6.70 -4.07
N GLY A 368 24.93 7.72 -3.28
CA GLY A 368 24.39 9.08 -3.43
C GLY A 368 24.61 9.67 -4.81
N ALA A 369 25.75 9.37 -5.49
CA ALA A 369 26.05 9.81 -6.85
C ALA A 369 25.10 9.18 -7.88
N SER A 370 24.82 7.87 -7.77
CA SER A 370 23.83 7.18 -8.61
C SER A 370 22.43 7.77 -8.41
N LEU A 371 22.03 8.01 -7.16
CA LEU A 371 20.72 8.61 -6.85
C LEU A 371 20.61 10.04 -7.37
N ASP A 372 21.69 10.84 -7.30
CA ASP A 372 21.68 12.21 -7.82
C ASP A 372 21.49 12.23 -9.34
N HIS A 373 22.16 11.35 -10.09
CA HIS A 373 21.95 11.18 -11.53
C HIS A 373 20.49 10.80 -11.85
N VAL A 374 19.92 9.89 -11.08
CA VAL A 374 18.49 9.49 -11.21
C VAL A 374 17.54 10.66 -10.91
N TYR A 375 17.84 11.49 -9.91
CA TYR A 375 17.03 12.67 -9.58
C TYR A 375 17.08 13.74 -10.67
N GLN A 376 18.23 13.93 -11.30
CA GLN A 376 18.38 14.87 -12.44
C GLN A 376 17.58 14.42 -13.65
N ASN A 377 17.39 13.09 -13.85
CA ASN A 377 16.64 12.50 -14.96
C ASN A 377 17.00 13.05 -16.34
N HIS A 378 18.27 13.32 -16.54
CA HIS A 378 18.81 13.86 -17.81
C HIS A 378 19.72 12.82 -18.46
N PRO A 379 19.26 12.16 -19.55
CA PRO A 379 20.05 11.11 -20.20
C PRO A 379 21.39 11.62 -20.73
N ARG A 380 22.49 11.01 -20.29
CA ARG A 380 23.87 11.33 -20.68
C ARG A 380 24.63 10.07 -21.06
N GLY A 381 25.61 10.22 -21.91
CA GLY A 381 26.43 9.09 -22.35
C GLY A 381 27.52 9.52 -23.31
N ILE A 382 28.54 8.67 -23.50
CA ILE A 382 29.73 8.92 -24.33
C ILE A 382 29.35 9.07 -25.81
N THR A 383 28.30 8.37 -26.25
CA THR A 383 27.78 8.35 -27.63
C THR A 383 26.29 8.55 -27.67
N LEU A 384 25.69 8.72 -28.85
CA LEU A 384 24.23 8.72 -29.02
C LEU A 384 23.58 7.40 -28.51
N LEU A 385 24.24 6.27 -28.77
CA LEU A 385 23.82 4.97 -28.23
C LEU A 385 23.91 4.97 -26.71
N GLY A 386 24.96 5.53 -26.12
CA GLY A 386 25.09 5.67 -24.67
C GLY A 386 23.97 6.51 -24.05
N LYS A 387 23.61 7.64 -24.70
CA LYS A 387 22.43 8.44 -24.27
C LYS A 387 21.12 7.67 -24.36
N LEU A 388 20.94 6.84 -25.39
CA LEU A 388 19.76 6.00 -25.53
C LEU A 388 19.70 4.93 -24.42
N ILE A 389 20.83 4.25 -24.14
CA ILE A 389 20.94 3.28 -23.04
C ILE A 389 20.63 3.98 -21.71
N ASP A 390 21.16 5.18 -21.47
CA ASP A 390 20.91 5.94 -20.23
C ASP A 390 19.43 6.31 -20.08
N ARG A 391 18.78 6.68 -21.19
CA ARG A 391 17.33 6.93 -21.20
C ARG A 391 16.53 5.69 -20.78
N PHE A 392 16.90 4.50 -21.27
CA PHE A 392 16.26 3.25 -20.85
C PHE A 392 16.58 2.93 -19.38
N TYR A 393 17.82 3.11 -18.96
CA TYR A 393 18.25 2.95 -17.57
C TYR A 393 17.42 3.84 -16.62
N LEU A 394 17.33 5.14 -16.90
CA LEU A 394 16.55 6.10 -16.13
C LEU A 394 15.04 5.82 -16.18
N SER A 395 14.55 5.10 -17.21
CA SER A 395 13.14 4.70 -17.34
C SER A 395 12.79 3.44 -16.56
N ALA A 396 13.75 2.74 -15.95
CA ALA A 396 13.50 1.57 -15.13
C ALA A 396 12.53 1.90 -13.98
N ILE A 397 11.65 0.94 -13.66
CA ILE A 397 10.55 1.17 -12.71
C ILE A 397 11.06 1.58 -11.32
N GLY A 398 12.17 1.01 -10.83
CA GLY A 398 12.79 1.39 -9.57
C GLY A 398 13.23 2.86 -9.56
N TRP A 399 13.88 3.33 -10.64
CA TRP A 399 14.31 4.72 -10.76
C TRP A 399 13.13 5.70 -10.90
N ARG A 400 12.07 5.29 -11.57
CA ARG A 400 10.81 6.07 -11.59
C ARG A 400 10.20 6.18 -10.19
N GLY A 401 10.20 5.09 -9.42
CA GLY A 401 9.77 5.08 -8.02
C GLY A 401 10.63 5.99 -7.15
N ILE A 402 11.96 5.96 -7.30
CA ILE A 402 12.89 6.86 -6.60
C ILE A 402 12.58 8.34 -6.87
N ARG A 403 12.29 8.70 -8.13
CA ARG A 403 11.89 10.09 -8.45
C ARG A 403 10.54 10.46 -7.84
N GLN A 404 9.57 9.54 -7.84
CA GLN A 404 8.28 9.77 -7.18
C GLN A 404 8.45 9.89 -5.66
N ARG A 405 9.31 9.05 -5.05
CA ARG A 405 9.67 9.15 -3.63
C ARG A 405 10.24 10.54 -3.29
N LYS A 406 11.11 11.10 -4.14
CA LYS A 406 11.63 12.48 -3.96
C LYS A 406 10.48 13.49 -3.92
N VAL A 407 9.54 13.42 -4.85
CA VAL A 407 8.38 14.34 -4.89
C VAL A 407 7.53 14.21 -3.62
N HIS A 408 7.22 12.99 -3.21
CA HIS A 408 6.47 12.73 -1.98
C HIS A 408 7.22 13.22 -0.72
N LEU A 409 8.54 13.01 -0.67
CA LEU A 409 9.36 13.48 0.43
C LEU A 409 9.35 15.01 0.53
N GLN A 410 9.48 15.70 -0.58
CA GLN A 410 9.41 17.17 -0.65
C GLN A 410 8.03 17.70 -0.26
N GLN A 411 6.96 17.04 -0.68
CA GLN A 411 5.58 17.38 -0.26
C GLN A 411 5.43 17.22 1.25
N MET A 412 5.83 16.07 1.79
CA MET A 412 5.72 15.76 3.22
C MET A 412 6.54 16.73 4.08
N LEU A 413 7.74 17.12 3.59
CA LEU A 413 8.58 18.12 4.24
C LEU A 413 7.88 19.48 4.31
N ARG A 414 7.35 20.00 3.18
CA ARG A 414 6.65 21.28 3.15
C ARG A 414 5.43 21.31 4.08
N GLU A 415 4.63 20.22 4.06
CA GLU A 415 3.47 20.07 4.95
C GLU A 415 3.90 20.03 6.43
N THR A 416 4.98 19.33 6.75
CA THR A 416 5.48 19.22 8.14
C THR A 416 6.10 20.53 8.61
N ILE A 417 6.84 21.25 7.76
CA ILE A 417 7.34 22.60 8.05
C ILE A 417 6.17 23.53 8.38
N ALA A 418 5.11 23.51 7.56
CA ALA A 418 3.92 24.33 7.81
C ALA A 418 3.26 23.99 9.16
N ARG A 419 3.19 22.70 9.53
CA ARG A 419 2.66 22.26 10.84
C ARG A 419 3.51 22.75 12.01
N VAL A 420 4.84 22.69 11.91
CA VAL A 420 5.75 23.17 12.96
C VAL A 420 5.61 24.69 13.12
N ARG A 421 5.56 25.44 12.02
CA ARG A 421 5.32 26.91 12.04
C ARG A 421 3.98 27.30 12.64
N ALA A 422 2.91 26.55 12.30
CA ALA A 422 1.58 26.78 12.88
C ALA A 422 1.53 26.58 14.41
N GLN A 423 2.51 25.84 14.96
CA GLN A 423 2.71 25.68 16.41
C GLN A 423 3.58 26.77 17.05
N GLY A 424 4.01 27.78 16.29
CA GLY A 424 4.92 28.84 16.76
C GLY A 424 6.33 28.36 17.09
N ARG A 425 6.78 27.23 16.50
CA ARG A 425 8.07 26.59 16.82
C ARG A 425 9.09 26.84 15.72
N PRO A 426 10.39 26.94 16.05
CA PRO A 426 11.47 27.01 15.05
C PRO A 426 11.56 25.68 14.29
N VAL A 427 11.91 25.78 13.00
CA VAL A 427 12.05 24.64 12.11
C VAL A 427 13.53 24.18 12.12
N ASN A 428 13.89 23.36 13.08
CA ASN A 428 15.18 22.71 13.14
C ASN A 428 15.08 21.31 12.52
N MET A 429 15.76 21.07 11.41
CA MET A 429 15.72 19.80 10.68
C MET A 429 17.01 19.03 10.86
N LEU A 430 16.89 17.70 10.95
CA LEU A 430 17.99 16.77 10.99
C LEU A 430 17.79 15.67 9.96
N ASP A 431 18.65 15.58 8.97
CA ASP A 431 18.69 14.49 8.00
C ASP A 431 19.91 13.60 8.30
N ILE A 432 19.69 12.33 8.67
CA ILE A 432 20.76 11.46 9.21
C ILE A 432 21.49 10.60 8.18
N ALA A 433 21.03 10.59 6.95
CA ALA A 433 21.67 9.89 5.82
C ALA A 433 21.42 10.67 4.54
N ALA A 434 21.81 11.93 4.56
CA ALA A 434 21.43 12.92 3.57
C ALA A 434 22.04 12.67 2.20
N GLY A 435 23.19 12.00 2.13
CA GLY A 435 24.03 12.01 0.93
C GLY A 435 24.36 13.46 0.55
N PRO A 436 24.24 13.85 -0.75
CA PRO A 436 24.34 15.26 -1.16
C PRO A 436 23.15 16.14 -0.75
N GLY A 437 22.04 15.57 -0.27
CA GLY A 437 20.90 16.31 0.27
C GLY A 437 20.03 17.05 -0.73
N ARG A 438 20.12 16.76 -2.05
CA ARG A 438 19.40 17.51 -3.12
C ARG A 438 17.92 17.78 -2.81
N TYR A 439 17.17 16.76 -2.36
CA TYR A 439 15.73 16.91 -2.13
C TYR A 439 15.43 17.91 -1.01
N LEU A 440 16.27 17.96 0.03
CA LEU A 440 16.12 18.90 1.15
C LEU A 440 16.60 20.29 0.75
N LEU A 441 17.73 20.41 0.06
CA LEU A 441 18.24 21.70 -0.45
C LEU A 441 17.25 22.39 -1.39
N GLU A 442 16.57 21.64 -2.26
CA GLU A 442 15.50 22.18 -3.12
C GLU A 442 14.32 22.71 -2.27
N VAL A 443 13.93 22.02 -1.19
CA VAL A 443 12.88 22.50 -0.27
C VAL A 443 13.34 23.76 0.46
N LEU A 444 14.58 23.80 0.98
CA LEU A 444 15.14 24.95 1.67
C LEU A 444 15.21 26.19 0.78
N ARG A 445 15.66 26.01 -0.48
CA ARG A 445 15.68 27.08 -1.47
C ARG A 445 14.29 27.70 -1.71
N ASP A 446 13.28 26.84 -1.82
CA ASP A 446 11.91 27.25 -2.14
C ASP A 446 11.14 27.77 -0.91
N THR A 447 11.59 27.40 0.30
CA THR A 447 10.93 27.78 1.57
C THR A 447 11.73 28.89 2.24
N LYS A 448 11.27 30.13 2.09
CA LYS A 448 11.93 31.31 2.70
C LYS A 448 11.59 31.41 4.20
N GLY A 449 12.54 31.89 4.99
CA GLY A 449 12.39 32.23 6.41
C GLY A 449 13.70 32.00 7.19
N ASP A 450 14.02 32.96 8.07
CA ASP A 450 15.21 32.89 8.93
C ASP A 450 15.03 31.93 10.11
N ASP A 451 13.83 31.35 10.24
CA ASP A 451 13.43 30.37 11.27
C ASP A 451 13.79 28.93 10.91
N ILE A 452 14.43 28.71 9.75
CA ILE A 452 14.75 27.37 9.25
C ILE A 452 16.24 27.09 9.35
N HIS A 453 16.59 26.00 10.04
CA HIS A 453 17.94 25.46 10.10
C HIS A 453 17.91 23.96 9.80
N ALA A 454 18.87 23.48 9.01
CA ALA A 454 18.96 22.07 8.65
C ALA A 454 20.39 21.54 8.87
N ILE A 455 20.51 20.43 9.57
CA ILE A 455 21.73 19.64 9.71
C ILE A 455 21.60 18.43 8.80
N LEU A 456 22.49 18.33 7.80
CA LEU A 456 22.61 17.20 6.89
C LEU A 456 23.81 16.35 7.31
N ARG A 457 23.53 15.15 7.85
CA ARG A 457 24.56 14.22 8.29
C ARG A 457 24.68 13.05 7.32
N ASP A 458 25.92 12.65 7.05
CA ASP A 458 26.22 11.40 6.33
C ASP A 458 27.59 10.87 6.77
N HIS A 459 27.79 9.56 6.65
CA HIS A 459 29.11 8.96 6.90
C HIS A 459 30.07 9.12 5.70
N ASN A 460 29.55 9.44 4.52
CA ASN A 460 30.29 9.61 3.28
C ASN A 460 30.73 11.08 3.11
N LYS A 461 31.96 11.39 3.50
CA LYS A 461 32.53 12.75 3.39
C LYS A 461 32.47 13.32 1.98
N PRO A 462 32.84 12.60 0.89
CA PRO A 462 32.68 13.10 -0.47
C PRO A 462 31.26 13.54 -0.83
N ALA A 463 30.23 12.81 -0.36
CA ALA A 463 28.84 13.19 -0.59
C ALA A 463 28.49 14.52 0.10
N LEU A 464 29.01 14.75 1.31
CA LEU A 464 28.82 16.01 2.03
C LEU A 464 29.49 17.21 1.32
N GLU A 465 30.67 17.02 0.72
CA GLU A 465 31.33 18.08 -0.08
C GLU A 465 30.48 18.44 -1.32
N ILE A 466 30.00 17.45 -2.06
CA ILE A 466 29.08 17.68 -3.18
C ILE A 466 27.83 18.43 -2.70
N GLY A 467 27.31 18.10 -1.51
CA GLY A 467 26.19 18.78 -0.89
C GLY A 467 26.48 20.26 -0.60
N ARG A 468 27.64 20.57 -0.01
CA ARG A 468 28.07 21.96 0.26
C ARG A 468 28.19 22.79 -1.01
N GLU A 469 28.83 22.25 -2.05
CA GLU A 469 28.90 22.92 -3.35
C GLU A 469 27.52 23.16 -3.94
N MET A 470 26.62 22.17 -3.84
CA MET A 470 25.26 22.28 -4.32
C MET A 470 24.47 23.35 -3.55
N ALA A 471 24.58 23.40 -2.23
CA ALA A 471 23.96 24.43 -1.39
C ALA A 471 24.43 25.83 -1.79
N GLY A 472 25.76 26.01 -1.99
CA GLY A 472 26.32 27.27 -2.46
C GLY A 472 25.76 27.69 -3.84
N LYS A 473 25.67 26.76 -4.79
CA LYS A 473 25.09 27.02 -6.14
C LYS A 473 23.61 27.37 -6.08
N MET A 474 22.87 26.86 -5.09
CA MET A 474 21.44 27.13 -4.87
C MET A 474 21.17 28.38 -4.00
N GLY A 475 22.21 28.98 -3.41
CA GLY A 475 22.06 30.09 -2.47
C GLY A 475 21.42 29.69 -1.12
N VAL A 476 21.57 28.42 -0.71
CA VAL A 476 21.04 27.89 0.55
C VAL A 476 22.09 28.03 1.66
N THR A 477 21.87 28.94 2.59
CA THR A 477 22.77 29.25 3.71
C THR A 477 22.33 28.60 5.04
N SER A 478 21.07 28.12 5.11
CA SER A 478 20.46 27.50 6.31
C SER A 478 20.84 26.03 6.49
N ALA A 479 21.69 25.47 5.63
CA ALA A 479 22.10 24.06 5.66
C ALA A 479 23.54 23.90 6.17
N VAL A 480 23.72 23.07 7.20
CA VAL A 480 25.02 22.67 7.75
C VAL A 480 25.26 21.20 7.45
N PHE A 481 26.48 20.86 7.03
CA PHE A 481 26.85 19.48 6.65
C PHE A 481 27.83 18.90 7.67
N GLU A 482 27.47 17.79 8.30
CA GLU A 482 28.24 17.15 9.34
C GLU A 482 28.53 15.68 9.02
N HIS A 483 29.74 15.22 9.37
CA HIS A 483 30.06 13.80 9.32
C HIS A 483 29.46 13.09 10.53
N GLY A 484 28.73 11.97 10.31
CA GLY A 484 28.15 11.18 11.40
C GLY A 484 27.55 9.86 10.93
N ASP A 485 27.47 8.91 11.87
CA ASP A 485 26.82 7.62 11.64
C ASP A 485 25.34 7.70 12.03
N ALA A 486 24.47 7.34 11.10
CA ALA A 486 23.01 7.29 11.30
C ALA A 486 22.55 6.23 12.33
N PHE A 487 23.43 5.30 12.70
CA PHE A 487 23.15 4.21 13.65
C PHE A 487 23.81 4.43 15.02
N ASP A 488 24.60 5.49 15.19
CA ASP A 488 25.15 5.89 16.48
C ASP A 488 24.10 6.67 17.29
N ALA A 489 23.31 5.93 18.06
CA ALA A 489 22.25 6.49 18.91
C ALA A 489 22.76 7.57 19.87
N LYS A 490 23.97 7.38 20.45
CA LYS A 490 24.56 8.35 21.39
C LYS A 490 24.89 9.66 20.68
N SER A 491 25.53 9.58 19.51
CA SER A 491 25.85 10.76 18.71
C SER A 491 24.59 11.49 18.24
N LEU A 492 23.53 10.77 17.86
CA LEU A 492 22.25 11.37 17.50
C LEU A 492 21.62 12.12 18.68
N ALA A 493 21.59 11.53 19.87
CA ALA A 493 20.99 12.11 21.07
C ALA A 493 21.64 13.43 21.52
N THR A 494 22.89 13.70 21.12
CA THR A 494 23.62 14.93 21.51
C THR A 494 23.39 16.13 20.60
N ILE A 495 22.63 15.98 19.52
CA ILE A 495 22.41 17.05 18.52
C ILE A 495 21.67 18.25 19.13
N LYS A 496 22.22 19.44 18.91
CA LYS A 496 21.69 20.72 19.38
C LYS A 496 21.66 21.76 18.25
N PRO A 497 20.63 22.60 18.19
CA PRO A 497 19.40 22.56 19.00
C PRO A 497 18.58 21.29 18.70
N PRO A 498 17.70 20.85 19.63
CA PRO A 498 16.85 19.69 19.40
C PRO A 498 16.06 19.85 18.10
N PRO A 499 16.11 18.88 17.16
CA PRO A 499 15.35 18.97 15.92
C PRO A 499 13.84 18.97 16.16
N SER A 500 13.10 19.78 15.41
CA SER A 500 11.63 19.69 15.32
C SER A 500 11.18 18.69 14.24
N ILE A 501 12.06 18.40 13.26
CA ILE A 501 11.83 17.44 12.19
C ILE A 501 13.10 16.60 11.98
N ALA A 502 12.97 15.28 12.10
CA ALA A 502 14.00 14.33 11.70
C ALA A 502 13.64 13.66 10.37
N ILE A 503 14.62 13.36 9.54
CA ILE A 503 14.45 12.78 8.22
C ILE A 503 15.36 11.57 8.08
N VAL A 504 14.79 10.47 7.54
CA VAL A 504 15.54 9.26 7.17
C VAL A 504 15.05 8.81 5.79
N SER A 505 15.87 9.02 4.79
CA SER A 505 15.48 8.71 3.41
C SER A 505 16.47 7.77 2.73
N GLY A 506 15.99 6.61 2.27
CA GLY A 506 16.78 5.67 1.47
C GLY A 506 17.87 4.95 2.25
N LEU A 507 17.72 4.80 3.58
CA LEU A 507 18.72 4.22 4.45
C LEU A 507 18.37 2.80 4.90
N TYR A 508 17.21 2.63 5.52
CA TYR A 508 16.91 1.40 6.27
C TYR A 508 16.78 0.16 5.39
N GLU A 509 16.36 0.31 4.13
CA GLU A 509 16.29 -0.78 3.16
C GLU A 509 17.65 -1.37 2.78
N LEU A 510 18.75 -0.64 3.02
CA LEU A 510 20.11 -1.08 2.72
C LEU A 510 20.68 -2.01 3.81
N PHE A 511 20.09 -1.97 5.01
CA PHE A 511 20.58 -2.71 6.17
C PHE A 511 19.54 -3.75 6.61
N PRO A 512 19.88 -5.07 6.58
CA PRO A 512 18.91 -6.12 6.85
C PRO A 512 18.50 -6.24 8.32
N SER A 513 19.35 -5.84 9.28
CA SER A 513 19.08 -5.98 10.72
C SER A 513 18.12 -4.93 11.26
N ASN A 514 17.11 -5.36 12.03
CA ASN A 514 16.21 -4.47 12.75
C ASN A 514 16.85 -3.84 13.98
N ASP A 515 17.90 -4.45 14.54
CA ASP A 515 18.64 -3.88 15.69
C ASP A 515 19.29 -2.54 15.33
N ARG A 516 19.87 -2.43 14.12
CA ARG A 516 20.39 -1.15 13.60
C ARG A 516 19.29 -0.10 13.44
N VAL A 517 18.16 -0.49 12.86
CA VAL A 517 17.02 0.42 12.67
C VAL A 517 16.49 0.91 14.02
N ARG A 518 16.37 0.01 15.02
CA ARG A 518 15.98 0.39 16.39
C ARG A 518 16.96 1.33 17.04
N ALA A 519 18.27 1.10 16.90
CA ALA A 519 19.29 2.00 17.42
C ALA A 519 19.18 3.42 16.82
N SER A 520 19.01 3.50 15.51
CA SER A 520 18.82 4.76 14.79
C SER A 520 17.53 5.48 15.26
N LEU A 521 16.39 4.78 15.26
CA LEU A 521 15.11 5.35 15.70
C LEU A 521 15.14 5.77 17.17
N GLY A 522 15.77 4.99 18.05
CA GLY A 522 15.97 5.33 19.46
C GLY A 522 16.79 6.61 19.63
N GLY A 523 17.90 6.73 18.90
CA GLY A 523 18.73 7.94 18.91
C GLY A 523 17.97 9.18 18.41
N LEU A 524 17.16 9.04 17.37
CA LEU A 524 16.28 10.11 16.89
C LEU A 524 15.19 10.47 17.90
N ALA A 525 14.64 9.48 18.59
CA ALA A 525 13.65 9.68 19.63
C ALA A 525 14.21 10.48 20.83
N GLU A 526 15.48 10.31 21.14
CA GLU A 526 16.17 11.11 22.17
C GLU A 526 16.54 12.52 21.67
N ALA A 527 16.93 12.64 20.40
CA ALA A 527 17.34 13.91 19.78
C ALA A 527 16.19 14.90 19.60
N LEU A 528 15.03 14.40 19.18
CA LEU A 528 13.88 15.22 18.80
C LEU A 528 13.32 16.02 19.98
N ALA A 529 12.90 17.25 19.69
CA ALA A 529 12.09 18.04 20.60
C ALA A 529 10.72 17.38 20.84
N ASP A 530 10.13 17.59 22.02
CA ASP A 530 8.82 17.01 22.35
C ASP A 530 7.77 17.39 21.31
N GLY A 531 6.99 16.38 20.86
CA GLY A 531 6.03 16.55 19.78
C GLY A 531 6.65 16.82 18.40
N GLY A 532 7.95 16.58 18.23
CA GLY A 532 8.65 16.66 16.96
C GLY A 532 8.19 15.58 15.97
N TYR A 533 8.61 15.72 14.72
CA TYR A 533 8.17 14.86 13.62
C TYR A 533 9.31 14.04 13.06
N LEU A 534 9.03 12.80 12.71
CA LEU A 534 9.91 11.91 11.95
C LEU A 534 9.32 11.70 10.56
N ILE A 535 10.10 12.02 9.51
CA ILE A 535 9.77 11.67 8.12
C ILE A 535 10.71 10.54 7.71
N TYR A 536 10.15 9.40 7.30
CA TYR A 536 10.93 8.23 6.93
C TYR A 536 10.43 7.59 5.65
N THR A 537 11.35 6.99 4.91
CA THR A 537 11.02 6.23 3.71
C THR A 537 11.12 4.74 3.99
N ASN A 538 10.34 3.95 3.23
CA ASN A 538 10.43 2.49 3.24
C ASN A 538 10.24 1.94 1.82
N GLN A 539 10.71 0.73 1.60
CA GLN A 539 10.53 -0.04 0.37
C GLN A 539 9.82 -1.36 0.68
N PRO A 540 8.47 -1.35 0.85
CA PRO A 540 7.73 -2.55 1.23
C PRO A 540 7.75 -3.63 0.13
N TRP A 541 7.89 -3.26 -1.12
CA TRP A 541 7.95 -4.17 -2.26
C TRP A 541 8.84 -3.64 -3.38
N HIS A 542 9.37 -4.53 -4.23
CA HIS A 542 10.07 -4.12 -5.44
C HIS A 542 9.98 -5.19 -6.54
N PRO A 543 9.49 -4.88 -7.77
CA PRO A 543 9.29 -5.88 -8.83
C PRO A 543 10.59 -6.47 -9.38
N GLN A 544 11.69 -5.77 -9.21
CA GLN A 544 13.00 -6.15 -9.75
C GLN A 544 14.00 -6.56 -8.65
N VAL A 545 13.54 -6.87 -7.42
CA VAL A 545 14.44 -7.17 -6.29
C VAL A 545 15.44 -8.27 -6.63
N GLU A 546 15.01 -9.31 -7.35
CA GLU A 546 15.90 -10.40 -7.75
C GLU A 546 16.89 -9.98 -8.84
N MET A 547 16.46 -9.22 -9.84
CA MET A 547 17.36 -8.65 -10.86
C MET A 547 18.41 -7.76 -10.20
N ILE A 548 18.02 -6.89 -9.28
CA ILE A 548 18.95 -6.04 -8.51
C ILE A 548 19.98 -6.89 -7.79
N ALA A 549 19.54 -7.90 -7.03
CA ALA A 549 20.43 -8.78 -6.27
C ALA A 549 21.39 -9.61 -7.15
N ARG A 550 20.96 -10.00 -8.36
CA ARG A 550 21.76 -10.85 -9.25
C ARG A 550 22.67 -10.07 -10.21
N VAL A 551 22.29 -8.85 -10.56
CA VAL A 551 22.94 -8.10 -11.64
C VAL A 551 23.74 -6.91 -11.12
N LEU A 552 23.20 -6.16 -10.16
CA LEU A 552 23.79 -4.89 -9.72
C LEU A 552 24.74 -5.07 -8.51
N ARG A 553 25.56 -4.05 -8.26
CA ARG A 553 26.48 -3.98 -7.11
C ARG A 553 26.10 -2.82 -6.21
N ASN A 554 26.30 -3.02 -4.91
CA ASN A 554 26.21 -1.96 -3.92
C ASN A 554 27.52 -1.13 -3.88
N ARG A 555 27.55 -0.10 -3.04
CA ARG A 555 28.70 0.80 -2.83
C ARG A 555 29.96 0.09 -2.35
N ASP A 556 29.84 -1.07 -1.73
CA ASP A 556 30.98 -1.87 -1.25
C ASP A 556 31.49 -2.85 -2.33
N GLY A 557 30.94 -2.80 -3.55
CA GLY A 557 31.29 -3.68 -4.67
C GLY A 557 30.67 -5.09 -4.60
N ASN A 558 29.89 -5.39 -3.57
CA ASN A 558 29.18 -6.65 -3.38
C ASN A 558 27.86 -6.71 -4.17
N PRO A 559 27.27 -7.90 -4.40
CA PRO A 559 25.91 -7.99 -4.93
C PRO A 559 24.94 -7.13 -4.09
N TRP A 560 24.08 -6.35 -4.75
CA TRP A 560 23.13 -5.48 -4.05
C TRP A 560 21.91 -6.26 -3.57
N ILE A 561 22.06 -6.96 -2.46
CA ILE A 561 21.01 -7.77 -1.84
C ILE A 561 20.35 -6.96 -0.74
N MET A 562 19.15 -6.45 -1.03
CA MET A 562 18.34 -5.72 -0.06
C MET A 562 17.46 -6.68 0.74
N ARG A 563 17.25 -6.38 2.02
CA ARG A 563 16.13 -6.91 2.79
C ARG A 563 15.07 -5.82 2.88
N ARG A 564 14.03 -5.95 2.09
CA ARG A 564 12.88 -5.05 2.21
C ARG A 564 12.13 -5.29 3.52
N ARG A 565 11.47 -4.26 4.04
CA ARG A 565 10.57 -4.35 5.18
C ARG A 565 9.15 -4.12 4.72
N THR A 566 8.20 -4.96 5.15
CA THR A 566 6.78 -4.65 4.92
C THR A 566 6.44 -3.31 5.57
N GLN A 567 5.37 -2.64 5.11
CA GLN A 567 4.97 -1.39 5.76
C GLN A 567 4.58 -1.64 7.22
N ALA A 568 3.91 -2.75 7.51
CA ALA A 568 3.56 -3.14 8.88
C ALA A 568 4.79 -3.31 9.79
N GLU A 569 5.87 -3.94 9.28
CA GLU A 569 7.13 -4.09 10.02
C GLU A 569 7.77 -2.74 10.34
N MET A 570 7.82 -1.85 9.34
CA MET A 570 8.43 -0.54 9.53
C MET A 570 7.61 0.33 10.50
N ASP A 571 6.29 0.28 10.40
CA ASP A 571 5.39 1.02 11.29
C ASP A 571 5.49 0.53 12.73
N GLU A 572 5.66 -0.79 12.96
CA GLU A 572 5.86 -1.35 14.29
C GLU A 572 7.22 -0.93 14.89
N LEU A 573 8.29 -0.91 14.09
CA LEU A 573 9.61 -0.42 14.53
C LEU A 573 9.56 1.06 14.93
N VAL A 574 8.85 1.88 14.16
CA VAL A 574 8.67 3.32 14.44
C VAL A 574 7.81 3.51 15.69
N SER A 575 6.73 2.75 15.83
CA SER A 575 5.86 2.79 17.03
C SER A 575 6.62 2.34 18.29
N ALA A 576 7.40 1.26 18.20
CA ALA A 576 8.22 0.76 19.31
C ALA A 576 9.30 1.77 19.77
N ALA A 577 9.68 2.72 18.92
CA ALA A 577 10.58 3.82 19.27
C ALA A 577 9.85 5.04 19.85
N GLY A 578 8.55 4.98 20.07
CA GLY A 578 7.73 6.04 20.68
C GLY A 578 7.24 7.09 19.69
N PHE A 579 6.91 6.68 18.46
CA PHE A 579 6.31 7.55 17.45
C PHE A 579 4.93 7.06 17.03
N THR A 580 3.99 7.96 16.88
CA THR A 580 2.67 7.68 16.28
C THR A 580 2.64 8.13 14.81
N LYS A 581 2.37 7.21 13.89
CA LYS A 581 2.24 7.49 12.46
C LYS A 581 1.01 8.35 12.19
N LEU A 582 1.19 9.47 11.49
CA LEU A 582 0.12 10.40 11.13
C LEU A 582 -0.39 10.19 9.71
N GLY A 583 0.47 9.79 8.79
CA GLY A 583 0.10 9.60 7.39
C GLY A 583 1.27 9.11 6.55
N MET A 584 0.95 8.76 5.31
CA MET A 584 1.95 8.33 4.34
C MET A 584 1.51 8.59 2.90
N LEU A 585 2.49 8.65 2.02
CA LEU A 585 2.34 8.65 0.57
C LEU A 585 3.07 7.43 0.00
N ILE A 586 2.50 6.85 -1.06
CA ILE A 586 3.10 5.73 -1.77
C ILE A 586 3.17 6.06 -3.27
N ASP A 587 4.18 5.56 -3.97
CA ASP A 587 4.22 5.72 -5.42
C ASP A 587 3.16 4.83 -6.11
N ARG A 588 2.82 5.18 -7.35
CA ARG A 588 1.76 4.48 -8.10
C ARG A 588 2.04 2.99 -8.37
N TRP A 589 3.25 2.52 -8.16
CA TRP A 589 3.64 1.12 -8.35
C TRP A 589 3.70 0.32 -7.04
N GLY A 590 3.54 0.99 -5.89
CA GLY A 590 3.62 0.38 -4.58
C GLY A 590 5.04 0.01 -4.13
N ILE A 591 6.07 0.72 -4.65
CA ILE A 591 7.48 0.39 -4.39
C ILE A 591 8.01 1.14 -3.18
N PHE A 592 7.84 2.47 -3.13
CA PHE A 592 8.37 3.32 -2.08
C PHE A 592 7.28 4.07 -1.35
N THR A 593 7.38 4.09 -0.04
CA THR A 593 6.54 4.89 0.84
C THR A 593 7.34 6.03 1.46
N VAL A 594 6.66 7.13 1.74
CA VAL A 594 7.14 8.23 2.57
C VAL A 594 6.11 8.44 3.66
N SER A 595 6.51 8.27 4.90
CA SER A 595 5.63 8.36 6.06
C SER A 595 6.05 9.50 6.97
N VAL A 596 5.07 10.09 7.66
CA VAL A 596 5.29 11.04 8.74
C VAL A 596 4.72 10.49 10.03
N ALA A 597 5.52 10.54 11.10
CA ALA A 597 5.12 10.18 12.44
C ALA A 597 5.45 11.34 13.42
N ARG A 598 4.70 11.40 14.50
CA ARG A 598 4.90 12.37 15.56
C ARG A 598 5.47 11.67 16.80
N MET A 599 6.41 12.30 17.45
CA MET A 599 6.95 11.86 18.74
C MET A 599 5.85 11.90 19.81
N ASP A 600 5.65 10.79 20.50
CA ASP A 600 4.73 10.70 21.62
C ASP A 600 5.29 11.47 22.84
N PRO A 601 4.44 12.06 23.69
CA PRO A 601 4.90 12.70 24.91
C PRO A 601 5.76 11.76 25.78
N ARG A 602 6.86 12.25 26.31
CA ARG A 602 7.81 11.43 27.11
C ARG A 602 7.18 10.76 28.33
N THR A 603 6.08 11.32 28.85
CA THR A 603 5.29 10.75 29.96
C THR A 603 4.61 9.40 29.64
N ASN A 604 4.42 9.06 28.36
CA ASN A 604 3.76 7.82 27.94
C ASN A 604 4.73 6.69 27.55
N ARG A 605 6.04 6.91 27.57
CA ARG A 605 7.03 5.91 27.13
C ARG A 605 7.26 4.75 28.12
N GLY A 606 6.72 4.81 29.33
CA GLY A 606 6.89 3.80 30.38
C GLY A 606 5.71 2.83 30.55
N ARG A 607 4.72 2.83 29.64
CA ARG A 607 3.49 2.00 29.77
C ARG A 607 3.31 0.93 28.68
N ALA A 608 4.32 0.65 27.88
CA ALA A 608 4.30 -0.42 26.87
C ALA A 608 5.27 -1.53 27.30
N ASP A 609 4.93 -2.23 28.37
CA ASP A 609 5.48 -3.55 28.75
C ASP A 609 4.42 -4.61 28.54
#